data_4beddf7ce83de8b75408dbe5a1f5d58a
#
_entry.id   4beddf7ce83de8b75408dbe5a1f5d58a
#
_cell.length_a   1.000
_cell.length_b   1.000
_cell.length_c   1.000
_cell.angle_alpha   90.00
_cell.angle_beta   90.00
_cell.angle_gamma   90.00
#
_symmetry.space_group_name_H-M   'P 1'
#
loop_
_entity.id
_entity.type
_entity.pdbx_description
1 polymer ?
#
loop_
_entity_poly.entity_id
_entity_poly.type
_entity_poly.pdbx_seq_one_letter_code
_entity_poly.pdbx_strand_id
1 'polypeptide(L)'
;MTVEVKVPDIGDFAEVPVVTVLVSVGDVIAVEDPIVELESDKATMEVPSSSAGKVVDIKVSEGDMVSEGSLLLIVEADGAAEAPVEAAPAAAAPAAAAPAAPAAQAAPAPAVTDAGFGKAHASPSVRAFARQLDIELSKVNGTGRKGRILREDITAFLKSSTAAAPAAGGAVQGGMGIPPIPTVDFSKFGPVEDVEMPRIKKISGPALHRSWLNVPHVTHNDEADITDLDKYRKEMDTMAKENGYRVTLLSFVIKASVSALKEHWEFNSSIHPDGDKLIKKSFYNIGFAADTPNGLMVPVIKDADRKGLVDISKELMELSAKARAGELKGPDMSGATFTISSLGGIGGTSFTPIVNAPEVAILGLTRSKMAPVWNGEEFVPRLMQPLSLSYDHRAVDGALAARFCVTLKTLLGDMRKLMW
;
A
#
# COMPACT_ATOMS: atom_id res chain seq x y z
N MET A 1 -24.00 37.10 -17.33
CA MET A 1 -22.86 38.02 -17.58
C MET A 1 -21.69 37.16 -18.03
N THR A 2 -20.95 37.61 -19.06
CA THR A 2 -19.76 36.86 -19.50
C THR A 2 -18.57 37.26 -18.64
N VAL A 3 -17.86 36.28 -18.11
CA VAL A 3 -16.67 36.45 -17.29
C VAL A 3 -15.49 35.81 -18.01
N GLU A 4 -14.37 36.54 -18.09
CA GLU A 4 -13.13 36.07 -18.69
C GLU A 4 -12.32 35.30 -17.67
N VAL A 5 -11.94 34.04 -17.99
CA VAL A 5 -11.04 33.23 -17.19
C VAL A 5 -9.65 33.31 -17.76
N LYS A 6 -8.68 33.77 -16.96
CA LYS A 6 -7.30 34.02 -17.34
C LYS A 6 -6.35 33.08 -16.61
N VAL A 7 -5.15 32.89 -17.17
CA VAL A 7 -4.08 32.14 -16.51
C VAL A 7 -3.69 32.83 -15.20
N PRO A 8 -3.75 32.16 -14.04
CA PRO A 8 -3.28 32.73 -12.79
C PRO A 8 -1.75 32.89 -12.79
N ASP A 9 -1.21 33.42 -11.70
CA ASP A 9 0.25 33.48 -11.49
C ASP A 9 0.84 32.07 -11.50
N ILE A 10 1.67 31.80 -12.49
CA ILE A 10 2.36 30.51 -12.72
C ILE A 10 3.85 30.57 -12.30
N GLY A 11 4.25 31.60 -11.53
CA GLY A 11 5.62 31.80 -11.06
C GLY A 11 6.57 32.33 -12.17
N ASP A 12 7.87 32.04 -12.05
CA ASP A 12 8.96 32.62 -12.90
C ASP A 12 8.96 32.13 -14.37
N PHE A 13 7.85 31.62 -14.92
CA PHE A 13 7.76 31.13 -16.29
C PHE A 13 7.13 32.18 -17.21
N ALA A 14 7.88 32.60 -18.26
CA ALA A 14 7.42 33.63 -19.19
C ALA A 14 6.41 33.12 -20.24
N GLU A 15 6.54 31.87 -20.70
CA GLU A 15 5.64 31.23 -21.66
C GLU A 15 5.62 29.72 -21.40
N VAL A 16 4.42 29.11 -21.35
CA VAL A 16 4.20 27.69 -21.08
C VAL A 16 3.26 27.09 -22.12
N PRO A 17 3.58 25.95 -22.76
CA PRO A 17 2.70 25.31 -23.73
C PRO A 17 1.47 24.67 -23.09
N VAL A 18 0.33 24.76 -23.73
CA VAL A 18 -0.91 24.07 -23.42
C VAL A 18 -0.82 22.62 -23.92
N VAL A 19 -0.90 21.64 -23.01
CA VAL A 19 -0.87 20.21 -23.36
C VAL A 19 -2.24 19.72 -23.77
N THR A 20 -3.23 20.00 -22.92
CA THR A 20 -4.60 19.51 -23.12
C THR A 20 -5.61 20.54 -22.62
N VAL A 21 -6.70 20.70 -23.36
CA VAL A 21 -7.88 21.47 -22.93
C VAL A 21 -8.92 20.50 -22.41
N LEU A 22 -9.23 20.57 -21.09
CA LEU A 22 -10.06 19.60 -20.38
C LEU A 22 -11.57 19.88 -20.49
N VAL A 23 -11.96 21.02 -21.07
CA VAL A 23 -13.36 21.47 -21.17
C VAL A 23 -13.74 21.76 -22.62
N SER A 24 -15.03 21.65 -22.94
CA SER A 24 -15.57 21.92 -24.26
C SER A 24 -16.59 23.07 -24.23
N VAL A 25 -16.79 23.74 -25.38
CA VAL A 25 -17.81 24.77 -25.49
C VAL A 25 -19.21 24.16 -25.19
N GLY A 26 -19.89 24.71 -24.21
CA GLY A 26 -21.17 24.24 -23.74
C GLY A 26 -21.16 23.53 -22.39
N ASP A 27 -19.98 23.16 -21.87
CA ASP A 27 -19.83 22.53 -20.55
C ASP A 27 -20.13 23.52 -19.43
N VAL A 28 -20.63 22.98 -18.30
CA VAL A 28 -20.87 23.76 -17.09
C VAL A 28 -19.74 23.44 -16.12
N ILE A 29 -18.96 24.45 -15.74
CA ILE A 29 -17.82 24.34 -14.83
C ILE A 29 -18.10 25.03 -13.50
N ALA A 30 -17.56 24.48 -12.41
CA ALA A 30 -17.56 25.08 -11.09
C ALA A 30 -16.26 25.88 -10.83
N VAL A 31 -16.24 26.66 -9.76
CA VAL A 31 -15.00 27.29 -9.28
C VAL A 31 -14.04 26.19 -8.84
N GLU A 32 -12.77 26.29 -9.23
CA GLU A 32 -11.68 25.32 -8.99
C GLU A 32 -11.71 24.06 -9.90
N ASP A 33 -12.65 23.91 -10.82
CA ASP A 33 -12.57 22.83 -11.81
C ASP A 33 -11.37 23.02 -12.74
N PRO A 34 -10.60 21.95 -13.05
CA PRO A 34 -9.47 22.03 -13.97
C PRO A 34 -9.96 22.27 -15.40
N ILE A 35 -9.43 23.31 -16.05
CA ILE A 35 -9.85 23.73 -17.39
C ILE A 35 -8.80 23.48 -18.47
N VAL A 36 -7.53 23.67 -18.14
CA VAL A 36 -6.40 23.50 -19.07
C VAL A 36 -5.21 22.92 -18.34
N GLU A 37 -4.47 22.04 -18.98
CA GLU A 37 -3.22 21.47 -18.51
C GLU A 37 -2.02 22.13 -19.20
N LEU A 38 -1.11 22.71 -18.42
CA LEU A 38 0.10 23.38 -18.89
C LEU A 38 1.33 22.54 -18.54
N GLU A 39 2.31 22.45 -19.45
CA GLU A 39 3.57 21.74 -19.22
C GLU A 39 4.74 22.72 -19.10
N SER A 40 5.37 22.76 -17.95
CA SER A 40 6.64 23.47 -17.76
C SER A 40 7.82 22.50 -17.83
N ASP A 41 9.04 23.02 -17.97
CA ASP A 41 10.29 22.22 -18.04
C ASP A 41 10.52 21.27 -16.83
N LYS A 42 9.70 21.36 -15.77
CA LYS A 42 9.85 20.59 -14.54
C LYS A 42 8.59 19.88 -14.05
N ALA A 43 7.40 20.28 -14.48
CA ALA A 43 6.15 19.70 -14.03
C ALA A 43 4.96 20.09 -14.94
N THR A 44 3.96 19.22 -15.00
CA THR A 44 2.65 19.52 -15.57
C THR A 44 1.77 20.15 -14.48
N MET A 45 1.05 21.22 -14.81
CA MET A 45 0.19 21.96 -13.89
C MET A 45 -1.21 22.09 -14.47
N GLU A 46 -2.24 21.79 -13.67
CA GLU A 46 -3.63 22.04 -14.02
C GLU A 46 -4.02 23.46 -13.62
N VAL A 47 -4.64 24.20 -14.53
CA VAL A 47 -5.16 25.55 -14.28
C VAL A 47 -6.62 25.44 -13.86
N PRO A 48 -6.98 25.83 -12.62
CA PRO A 48 -8.35 25.80 -12.14
C PRO A 48 -9.16 27.00 -12.66
N SER A 49 -10.47 26.81 -12.83
CA SER A 49 -11.39 27.89 -13.17
C SER A 49 -11.56 28.88 -12.01
N SER A 50 -11.41 30.16 -12.28
CA SER A 50 -11.68 31.23 -11.31
C SER A 50 -13.18 31.57 -11.16
N SER A 51 -14.05 31.01 -12.01
CA SER A 51 -15.49 31.35 -12.04
C SER A 51 -16.33 30.15 -12.43
N ALA A 52 -17.52 30.02 -11.82
CA ALA A 52 -18.53 29.03 -12.20
C ALA A 52 -19.43 29.55 -13.30
N GLY A 53 -19.81 28.68 -14.23
CA GLY A 53 -20.76 29.00 -15.29
C GLY A 53 -20.64 28.09 -16.50
N LYS A 54 -21.34 28.45 -17.59
CA LYS A 54 -21.31 27.71 -18.82
C LYS A 54 -20.24 28.24 -19.76
N VAL A 55 -19.38 27.39 -20.28
CA VAL A 55 -18.32 27.74 -21.24
C VAL A 55 -18.95 28.20 -22.58
N VAL A 56 -18.73 29.43 -22.96
CA VAL A 56 -19.26 30.05 -24.20
C VAL A 56 -18.26 29.95 -25.32
N ASP A 57 -17.00 30.21 -25.03
CA ASP A 57 -15.94 30.22 -26.05
C ASP A 57 -14.57 29.86 -25.40
N ILE A 58 -13.73 29.13 -26.14
CA ILE A 58 -12.39 28.73 -25.74
C ILE A 58 -11.40 29.42 -26.67
N LYS A 59 -10.44 30.15 -26.11
CA LYS A 59 -9.52 31.00 -26.84
C LYS A 59 -8.13 30.41 -27.03
N VAL A 60 -7.89 29.22 -26.47
CA VAL A 60 -6.61 28.48 -26.51
C VAL A 60 -6.82 27.09 -27.09
N SER A 61 -5.81 26.59 -27.80
CA SER A 61 -5.76 25.25 -28.37
C SER A 61 -4.54 24.50 -27.90
N GLU A 62 -4.60 23.16 -27.98
CA GLU A 62 -3.44 22.32 -27.68
C GLU A 62 -2.22 22.72 -28.49
N GLY A 63 -1.11 23.00 -27.84
CA GLY A 63 0.14 23.46 -28.42
C GLY A 63 0.35 24.97 -28.40
N ASP A 64 -0.63 25.79 -27.99
CA ASP A 64 -0.49 27.21 -27.85
C ASP A 64 0.39 27.61 -26.67
N MET A 65 1.19 28.66 -26.81
CA MET A 65 2.01 29.20 -25.73
C MET A 65 1.22 30.25 -24.96
N VAL A 66 1.07 30.08 -23.67
CA VAL A 66 0.35 30.99 -22.79
C VAL A 66 1.25 31.53 -21.69
N SER A 67 1.01 32.78 -21.27
CA SER A 67 1.69 33.47 -20.18
C SER A 67 0.68 33.89 -19.10
N GLU A 68 1.17 34.31 -17.94
CA GLU A 68 0.33 34.88 -16.88
C GLU A 68 -0.60 35.97 -17.43
N GLY A 69 -1.88 35.89 -17.11
CA GLY A 69 -2.92 36.82 -17.57
C GLY A 69 -3.46 36.56 -18.98
N SER A 70 -2.96 35.55 -19.73
CA SER A 70 -3.52 35.15 -21.03
C SER A 70 -4.96 34.66 -20.88
N LEU A 71 -5.85 35.03 -21.80
CA LEU A 71 -7.25 34.65 -21.81
C LEU A 71 -7.41 33.20 -22.26
N LEU A 72 -7.94 32.34 -21.40
CA LEU A 72 -8.15 30.91 -21.68
C LEU A 72 -9.52 30.64 -22.28
N LEU A 73 -10.58 31.11 -21.61
CA LEU A 73 -11.96 30.88 -22.02
C LEU A 73 -12.91 31.95 -21.48
N ILE A 74 -14.11 31.98 -22.04
CA ILE A 74 -15.19 32.88 -21.65
C ILE A 74 -16.33 32.04 -21.09
N VAL A 75 -16.76 32.35 -19.84
CA VAL A 75 -17.86 31.68 -19.16
C VAL A 75 -19.04 32.62 -19.02
N GLU A 76 -20.25 32.12 -19.25
CA GLU A 76 -21.47 32.83 -18.94
C GLU A 76 -21.88 32.46 -17.51
N ALA A 77 -21.65 33.38 -16.56
CA ALA A 77 -21.99 33.21 -15.16
C ALA A 77 -23.48 33.46 -14.93
N ASP A 78 -24.20 32.51 -14.37
CA ASP A 78 -25.53 32.70 -13.80
C ASP A 78 -25.37 33.32 -12.40
N GLY A 79 -25.66 34.61 -12.35
CA GLY A 79 -25.47 35.58 -11.32
C GLY A 79 -25.35 35.14 -9.86
N ALA A 80 -24.16 35.33 -9.27
CA ALA A 80 -24.00 35.71 -7.86
C ALA A 80 -22.59 36.31 -7.61
N ALA A 81 -22.60 37.41 -6.94
CA ALA A 81 -21.65 38.47 -6.67
C ALA A 81 -20.21 38.12 -6.27
N GLU A 82 -19.32 39.00 -6.72
CA GLU A 82 -17.95 39.30 -6.27
C GLU A 82 -17.84 39.60 -4.76
N ALA A 83 -16.73 39.19 -4.14
CA ALA A 83 -16.11 39.92 -3.04
C ALA A 83 -14.59 39.75 -3.01
N PRO A 84 -13.81 40.80 -2.71
CA PRO A 84 -12.38 40.89 -3.00
C PRO A 84 -11.48 40.29 -1.92
N VAL A 85 -10.27 39.91 -2.38
CA VAL A 85 -9.15 39.38 -1.62
C VAL A 85 -8.54 40.47 -0.74
N GLU A 86 -8.32 40.21 0.56
CA GLU A 86 -7.27 40.84 1.34
C GLU A 86 -6.66 39.86 2.38
N ALA A 87 -5.36 40.02 2.57
CA ALA A 87 -4.40 39.10 3.16
C ALA A 87 -4.52 38.88 4.67
N ALA A 88 -3.94 37.75 5.12
CA ALA A 88 -3.75 37.23 6.48
C ALA A 88 -3.09 38.25 7.47
N PRO A 89 -3.01 38.04 8.82
CA PRO A 89 -2.67 36.79 9.50
C PRO A 89 -3.30 36.47 10.89
N ALA A 90 -3.19 35.20 11.27
CA ALA A 90 -2.92 34.64 12.60
C ALA A 90 -3.91 34.71 13.78
N ALA A 91 -4.18 33.54 14.33
CA ALA A 91 -4.22 33.06 15.72
C ALA A 91 -5.55 33.01 16.52
N ALA A 92 -5.72 31.83 17.11
CA ALA A 92 -6.36 31.46 18.38
C ALA A 92 -7.85 31.08 18.42
N ALA A 93 -8.06 29.83 18.82
CA ALA A 93 -9.26 29.12 19.26
C ALA A 93 -9.91 29.76 20.55
N PRO A 94 -11.03 29.25 21.17
CA PRO A 94 -11.70 27.98 21.01
C PRO A 94 -13.26 27.95 21.05
N ALA A 95 -13.79 26.78 20.66
CA ALA A 95 -15.02 26.13 21.12
C ALA A 95 -16.39 26.85 21.23
N ALA A 96 -17.38 26.29 20.51
CA ALA A 96 -18.65 25.83 21.08
C ALA A 96 -19.56 25.20 20.00
N ALA A 97 -20.03 24.00 20.35
CA ALA A 97 -21.32 23.34 20.04
C ALA A 97 -22.01 23.50 18.66
N ALA A 98 -22.21 22.34 18.03
CA ALA A 98 -23.08 22.09 16.90
C ALA A 98 -24.58 22.37 17.17
N PRO A 99 -25.36 22.59 16.10
CA PRO A 99 -26.55 21.78 15.92
C PRO A 99 -26.60 21.09 14.56
N ALA A 100 -27.38 19.99 14.56
CA ALA A 100 -27.55 18.98 13.54
C ALA A 100 -27.88 19.51 12.14
N ALA A 101 -27.25 18.88 11.13
CA ALA A 101 -27.58 19.01 9.72
C ALA A 101 -28.87 18.25 9.37
N PRO A 102 -29.70 18.77 8.45
CA PRO A 102 -30.84 18.02 7.90
C PRO A 102 -30.34 16.99 6.89
N ALA A 103 -31.01 15.85 6.89
CA ALA A 103 -30.75 14.71 6.02
C ALA A 103 -30.72 15.07 4.53
N ALA A 104 -29.66 14.69 3.85
CA ALA A 104 -29.57 14.72 2.41
C ALA A 104 -30.62 13.77 1.81
N GLN A 105 -31.48 14.29 0.95
CA GLN A 105 -32.39 13.49 0.13
C GLN A 105 -31.54 12.70 -0.89
N ALA A 106 -31.68 11.37 -0.82
CA ALA A 106 -31.10 10.45 -1.80
C ALA A 106 -31.69 10.73 -3.19
N ALA A 107 -30.83 10.79 -4.20
CA ALA A 107 -31.22 10.83 -5.59
C ALA A 107 -32.09 9.60 -5.94
N PRO A 108 -33.09 9.71 -6.82
CA PRO A 108 -33.95 8.60 -7.19
C PRO A 108 -33.18 7.57 -8.00
N ALA A 109 -33.16 6.33 -7.49
CA ALA A 109 -32.67 5.18 -8.24
C ALA A 109 -33.46 4.98 -9.55
N PRO A 110 -32.86 4.45 -10.63
CA PRO A 110 -33.53 4.23 -11.88
C PRO A 110 -34.74 3.31 -11.68
N ALA A 111 -35.92 3.74 -12.16
CA ALA A 111 -37.14 3.00 -12.05
C ALA A 111 -37.04 1.65 -12.76
N VAL A 112 -37.15 0.57 -11.98
CA VAL A 112 -37.31 -0.80 -12.49
C VAL A 112 -38.63 -0.89 -13.21
N THR A 113 -38.63 -1.16 -14.50
CA THR A 113 -39.83 -1.28 -15.33
C THR A 113 -40.68 -2.42 -14.82
N ASP A 114 -41.98 -2.17 -14.68
CA ASP A 114 -43.04 -3.05 -14.10
C ASP A 114 -43.29 -4.40 -14.86
N ALA A 115 -42.50 -4.67 -15.90
CA ALA A 115 -42.72 -5.81 -16.81
C ALA A 115 -42.47 -7.20 -16.19
N GLY A 116 -41.69 -7.31 -15.12
CA GLY A 116 -41.35 -8.59 -14.46
C GLY A 116 -42.30 -8.99 -13.30
N PHE A 117 -43.03 -8.04 -12.74
CA PHE A 117 -43.87 -8.25 -11.54
C PHE A 117 -45.30 -8.67 -11.84
N GLY A 118 -45.78 -8.53 -13.10
CA GLY A 118 -47.17 -8.74 -13.48
C GLY A 118 -47.64 -10.19 -13.58
N LYS A 119 -46.74 -11.15 -13.86
CA LYS A 119 -47.07 -12.56 -14.15
C LYS A 119 -46.84 -13.51 -12.98
N ALA A 120 -46.19 -13.11 -11.91
CA ALA A 120 -45.90 -13.97 -10.75
C ALA A 120 -47.10 -14.05 -9.79
N HIS A 121 -47.44 -15.23 -9.29
CA HIS A 121 -48.54 -15.46 -8.36
C HIS A 121 -48.13 -15.08 -6.91
N ALA A 122 -48.22 -13.80 -6.56
CA ALA A 122 -47.85 -13.27 -5.26
C ALA A 122 -48.86 -12.24 -4.74
N SER A 123 -48.97 -12.08 -3.42
CA SER A 123 -49.83 -11.05 -2.80
C SER A 123 -49.22 -9.64 -2.97
N PRO A 124 -50.05 -8.58 -2.88
CA PRO A 124 -49.55 -7.19 -2.98
C PRO A 124 -48.45 -6.87 -1.97
N SER A 125 -48.52 -7.39 -0.75
CA SER A 125 -47.52 -7.21 0.28
C SER A 125 -46.17 -7.90 -0.05
N VAL A 126 -46.21 -9.11 -0.64
CA VAL A 126 -45.03 -9.84 -1.11
C VAL A 126 -44.40 -9.13 -2.31
N ARG A 127 -45.18 -8.55 -3.19
CA ARG A 127 -44.69 -7.73 -4.31
C ARG A 127 -43.98 -6.46 -3.82
N ALA A 128 -44.54 -5.79 -2.81
CA ALA A 128 -43.91 -4.61 -2.19
C ALA A 128 -42.61 -4.98 -1.53
N PHE A 129 -42.57 -6.11 -0.83
CA PHE A 129 -41.32 -6.62 -0.18
C PHE A 129 -40.25 -7.02 -1.19
N ALA A 130 -40.63 -7.66 -2.30
CA ALA A 130 -39.68 -7.98 -3.38
C ALA A 130 -39.09 -6.71 -4.04
N ARG A 131 -39.90 -5.67 -4.23
CA ARG A 131 -39.44 -4.36 -4.74
C ARG A 131 -38.46 -3.67 -3.79
N GLN A 132 -38.72 -3.73 -2.48
CA GLN A 132 -37.78 -3.18 -1.47
C GLN A 132 -36.42 -3.85 -1.49
N LEU A 133 -36.35 -5.12 -1.90
CA LEU A 133 -35.16 -5.93 -1.95
C LEU A 133 -34.59 -6.09 -3.35
N ASP A 134 -35.14 -5.42 -4.34
CA ASP A 134 -34.76 -5.42 -5.76
C ASP A 134 -34.72 -6.85 -6.37
N ILE A 135 -35.70 -7.70 -5.97
CA ILE A 135 -35.79 -9.10 -6.39
C ILE A 135 -36.88 -9.29 -7.43
N GLU A 136 -36.52 -9.83 -8.60
CA GLU A 136 -37.46 -10.25 -9.62
C GLU A 136 -38.23 -11.49 -9.17
N LEU A 137 -39.54 -11.37 -8.98
CA LEU A 137 -40.43 -12.47 -8.56
C LEU A 137 -40.50 -13.64 -9.56
N SER A 138 -40.13 -13.42 -10.82
CA SER A 138 -40.04 -14.47 -11.84
C SER A 138 -38.94 -15.50 -11.55
N LYS A 139 -37.95 -15.13 -10.76
CA LYS A 139 -36.80 -15.98 -10.38
C LYS A 139 -37.01 -16.74 -9.06
N VAL A 140 -38.11 -16.46 -8.35
CA VAL A 140 -38.42 -17.06 -7.05
C VAL A 140 -39.49 -18.16 -7.22
N ASN A 141 -39.17 -19.37 -6.77
CA ASN A 141 -40.12 -20.49 -6.72
C ASN A 141 -41.02 -20.36 -5.53
N GLY A 142 -42.35 -20.23 -5.75
CA GLY A 142 -43.35 -20.13 -4.70
C GLY A 142 -43.71 -21.48 -4.09
N THR A 143 -43.62 -21.60 -2.76
CA THR A 143 -43.97 -22.81 -1.99
C THR A 143 -45.44 -22.81 -1.49
N GLY A 144 -46.13 -21.68 -1.63
CA GLY A 144 -47.52 -21.54 -1.20
C GLY A 144 -48.55 -22.29 -2.08
N ARG A 145 -49.78 -22.38 -1.60
CA ARG A 145 -50.91 -23.06 -2.31
C ARG A 145 -51.05 -22.59 -3.75
N LYS A 146 -51.04 -23.50 -4.71
CA LYS A 146 -51.08 -23.25 -6.16
C LYS A 146 -49.84 -22.47 -6.67
N GLY A 147 -48.64 -22.69 -6.08
CA GLY A 147 -47.42 -22.04 -6.54
C GLY A 147 -47.33 -20.54 -6.17
N ARG A 148 -48.05 -20.10 -5.14
CA ARG A 148 -48.00 -18.71 -4.68
C ARG A 148 -46.68 -18.43 -3.97
N ILE A 149 -46.02 -17.34 -4.33
CA ILE A 149 -44.82 -16.86 -3.69
C ILE A 149 -45.16 -16.24 -2.33
N LEU A 150 -44.53 -16.73 -1.28
CA LEU A 150 -44.61 -16.25 0.10
C LEU A 150 -43.42 -15.35 0.44
N ARG A 151 -43.49 -14.62 1.54
CA ARG A 151 -42.40 -13.78 2.02
C ARG A 151 -41.18 -14.61 2.39
N GLU A 152 -41.38 -15.82 2.87
CA GLU A 152 -40.35 -16.81 3.24
C GLU A 152 -39.56 -17.29 2.03
N ASP A 153 -40.22 -17.41 0.84
CA ASP A 153 -39.56 -17.82 -0.41
C ASP A 153 -38.58 -16.75 -0.89
N ILE A 154 -38.92 -15.47 -0.73
CA ILE A 154 -38.02 -14.35 -1.05
C ILE A 154 -36.84 -14.35 -0.12
N THR A 155 -37.06 -14.61 1.18
CA THR A 155 -35.97 -14.69 2.18
C THR A 155 -35.05 -15.91 1.95
N ALA A 156 -35.62 -17.05 1.56
CA ALA A 156 -34.86 -18.25 1.19
C ALA A 156 -34.07 -18.05 -0.09
N PHE A 157 -34.65 -17.39 -1.09
CA PHE A 157 -33.96 -17.02 -2.33
C PHE A 157 -32.76 -16.09 -2.06
N LEU A 158 -32.91 -15.08 -1.21
CA LEU A 158 -31.80 -14.22 -0.76
C LEU A 158 -30.70 -15.02 -0.07
N LYS A 159 -31.04 -15.89 0.86
CA LYS A 159 -30.08 -16.75 1.55
C LYS A 159 -29.37 -17.71 0.58
N SER A 160 -30.07 -18.25 -0.40
CA SER A 160 -29.46 -19.14 -1.40
C SER A 160 -28.60 -18.38 -2.41
N SER A 161 -28.99 -17.15 -2.79
CA SER A 161 -28.19 -16.31 -3.68
C SER A 161 -26.93 -15.74 -3.00
N THR A 162 -26.95 -15.54 -1.68
CA THR A 162 -25.76 -15.20 -0.88
C THR A 162 -24.92 -16.43 -0.52
N ALA A 163 -25.51 -17.63 -0.46
CA ALA A 163 -24.80 -18.88 -0.19
C ALA A 163 -24.26 -19.58 -1.45
N ALA A 164 -24.78 -19.26 -2.62
CA ALA A 164 -24.37 -19.81 -3.90
C ALA A 164 -23.49 -18.85 -4.70
N ALA A 165 -22.45 -18.25 -4.06
CA ALA A 165 -21.27 -17.90 -4.79
C ALA A 165 -20.41 -19.17 -4.85
N PRO A 166 -20.28 -19.84 -6.02
CA PRO A 166 -19.33 -20.93 -6.13
C PRO A 166 -17.95 -20.33 -5.85
N ALA A 167 -17.20 -21.01 -5.00
CA ALA A 167 -15.75 -20.85 -4.93
C ALA A 167 -15.14 -21.36 -6.27
N ALA A 168 -15.47 -20.67 -7.35
CA ALA A 168 -14.62 -20.66 -8.53
C ALA A 168 -13.33 -19.97 -8.10
N GLY A 169 -12.20 -20.65 -8.27
CA GLY A 169 -10.88 -20.06 -8.11
C GLY A 169 -10.83 -18.76 -8.92
N GLY A 170 -11.34 -17.68 -8.33
CA GLY A 170 -11.45 -16.38 -8.96
C GLY A 170 -10.05 -15.86 -9.13
N ALA A 171 -9.69 -15.59 -10.37
CA ALA A 171 -8.69 -14.59 -10.67
C ALA A 171 -8.84 -13.47 -9.63
N VAL A 172 -7.74 -13.09 -9.00
CA VAL A 172 -7.71 -11.98 -8.02
C VAL A 172 -8.31 -10.78 -8.74
N GLN A 173 -9.58 -10.49 -8.50
CA GLN A 173 -10.18 -9.26 -8.98
C GLN A 173 -9.38 -8.13 -8.34
N GLY A 174 -8.80 -7.25 -9.15
CA GLY A 174 -8.03 -6.14 -8.69
C GLY A 174 -8.81 -5.40 -7.60
N GLY A 175 -8.27 -5.39 -6.39
CA GLY A 175 -8.88 -4.65 -5.28
C GLY A 175 -8.99 -3.17 -5.66
N MET A 176 -10.03 -2.48 -5.18
CA MET A 176 -10.19 -1.03 -5.33
C MET A 176 -10.33 -0.52 -6.79
N GLY A 177 -11.00 -1.26 -7.67
CA GLY A 177 -11.31 -0.79 -9.03
C GLY A 177 -10.14 -0.83 -10.01
N ILE A 178 -9.01 -1.47 -9.66
CA ILE A 178 -7.89 -1.67 -10.60
C ILE A 178 -8.34 -2.64 -11.70
N PRO A 179 -8.29 -2.24 -12.98
CA PRO A 179 -8.68 -3.10 -14.08
C PRO A 179 -7.81 -4.37 -14.11
N PRO A 180 -8.39 -5.55 -14.41
CA PRO A 180 -7.59 -6.75 -14.59
C PRO A 180 -6.65 -6.60 -15.79
N ILE A 181 -5.47 -7.23 -15.72
CA ILE A 181 -4.54 -7.29 -16.85
C ILE A 181 -5.25 -8.02 -18.01
N PRO A 182 -5.29 -7.44 -19.23
CA PRO A 182 -5.88 -8.08 -20.38
C PRO A 182 -5.26 -9.45 -20.66
N THR A 183 -6.09 -10.44 -20.98
CA THR A 183 -5.61 -11.75 -21.40
C THR A 183 -5.08 -11.70 -22.83
N VAL A 184 -3.85 -12.19 -23.02
CA VAL A 184 -3.19 -12.28 -24.34
C VAL A 184 -3.01 -13.74 -24.70
N ASP A 185 -3.42 -14.12 -25.91
CA ASP A 185 -3.16 -15.44 -26.47
C ASP A 185 -1.73 -15.46 -27.05
N PHE A 186 -0.79 -15.95 -26.26
CA PHE A 186 0.63 -16.02 -26.64
C PHE A 186 0.93 -17.05 -27.71
N SER A 187 0.03 -18.03 -27.96
CA SER A 187 0.23 -19.04 -29.03
C SER A 187 0.31 -18.41 -30.43
N LYS A 188 -0.23 -17.18 -30.59
CA LYS A 188 -0.13 -16.41 -31.84
C LYS A 188 1.28 -15.92 -32.16
N PHE A 189 2.18 -15.88 -31.17
CA PHE A 189 3.54 -15.37 -31.33
C PHE A 189 4.59 -16.45 -31.38
N GLY A 190 4.27 -17.68 -30.94
CA GLY A 190 5.18 -18.81 -30.97
C GLY A 190 4.71 -19.98 -30.07
N PRO A 191 5.51 -21.05 -29.99
CA PRO A 191 5.20 -22.18 -29.11
C PRO A 191 5.13 -21.71 -27.63
N VAL A 192 4.12 -22.20 -26.92
CA VAL A 192 3.91 -21.92 -25.48
C VAL A 192 3.71 -23.23 -24.75
N GLU A 193 4.11 -23.28 -23.48
CA GLU A 193 3.91 -24.39 -22.56
C GLU A 193 3.34 -23.87 -21.24
N ASP A 194 2.28 -24.50 -20.77
CA ASP A 194 1.70 -24.21 -19.48
C ASP A 194 2.44 -25.00 -18.38
N VAL A 195 3.13 -24.28 -17.48
CA VAL A 195 3.85 -24.87 -16.36
C VAL A 195 3.13 -24.55 -15.04
N GLU A 196 2.83 -25.57 -14.27
CA GLU A 196 2.16 -25.39 -12.98
C GLU A 196 3.03 -24.64 -11.98
N MET A 197 2.44 -23.63 -11.32
CA MET A 197 3.11 -22.92 -10.23
C MET A 197 3.22 -23.80 -8.98
N PRO A 198 4.38 -23.80 -8.30
CA PRO A 198 4.55 -24.46 -7.00
C PRO A 198 3.49 -23.99 -5.99
N ARG A 199 3.07 -24.90 -5.09
CA ARG A 199 2.03 -24.63 -4.07
C ARG A 199 2.30 -23.36 -3.26
N ILE A 200 3.54 -23.15 -2.84
CA ILE A 200 3.92 -21.97 -2.04
C ILE A 200 3.68 -20.68 -2.85
N LYS A 201 4.05 -20.64 -4.14
CA LYS A 201 3.80 -19.48 -5.01
C LYS A 201 2.30 -19.22 -5.22
N LYS A 202 1.49 -20.29 -5.33
CA LYS A 202 0.01 -20.16 -5.42
C LYS A 202 -0.59 -19.51 -4.15
N ILE A 203 0.02 -19.71 -2.98
CA ILE A 203 -0.45 -19.17 -1.69
C ILE A 203 0.14 -17.77 -1.44
N SER A 204 1.45 -17.59 -1.63
CA SER A 204 2.13 -16.32 -1.34
C SER A 204 1.82 -15.21 -2.34
N GLY A 205 1.58 -15.54 -3.60
CA GLY A 205 1.28 -14.56 -4.65
C GLY A 205 0.13 -13.60 -4.29
N PRO A 206 -1.06 -14.10 -3.93
CA PRO A 206 -2.18 -13.26 -3.50
C PRO A 206 -1.88 -12.45 -2.23
N ALA A 207 -1.09 -12.97 -1.30
CA ALA A 207 -0.70 -12.25 -0.08
C ALA A 207 0.25 -11.09 -0.39
N LEU A 208 1.26 -11.32 -1.23
CA LEU A 208 2.19 -10.29 -1.68
C LEU A 208 1.49 -9.20 -2.49
N HIS A 209 0.60 -9.60 -3.42
CA HIS A 209 -0.19 -8.66 -4.20
C HIS A 209 -1.08 -7.78 -3.31
N ARG A 210 -1.71 -8.35 -2.29
CA ARG A 210 -2.50 -7.61 -1.30
C ARG A 210 -1.64 -6.62 -0.51
N SER A 211 -0.45 -7.03 -0.05
CA SER A 211 0.50 -6.11 0.62
C SER A 211 0.91 -4.98 -0.29
N TRP A 212 1.24 -5.27 -1.55
CA TRP A 212 1.63 -4.27 -2.54
C TRP A 212 0.55 -3.22 -2.79
N LEU A 213 -0.72 -3.63 -2.92
CA LEU A 213 -1.84 -2.73 -3.18
C LEU A 213 -2.26 -1.89 -1.96
N ASN A 214 -2.10 -2.43 -0.74
CA ASN A 214 -2.64 -1.79 0.46
C ASN A 214 -1.61 -1.03 1.29
N VAL A 215 -0.33 -1.21 1.02
CA VAL A 215 0.77 -0.58 1.74
C VAL A 215 1.48 0.41 0.83
N PRO A 216 1.40 1.73 1.09
CA PRO A 216 2.21 2.71 0.38
C PRO A 216 3.68 2.57 0.81
N HIS A 217 4.42 1.74 0.06
CA HIS A 217 5.81 1.41 0.33
C HIS A 217 6.74 2.57 0.05
N VAL A 218 7.58 2.89 1.01
CA VAL A 218 8.79 3.70 0.82
C VAL A 218 9.99 2.89 1.28
N THR A 219 11.13 3.01 0.60
CA THR A 219 12.36 2.32 0.98
C THR A 219 13.46 3.34 1.27
N HIS A 220 14.02 3.26 2.47
CA HIS A 220 15.21 3.99 2.88
C HIS A 220 16.43 3.06 2.79
N ASN A 221 17.45 3.47 2.02
CA ASN A 221 18.69 2.71 1.86
C ASN A 221 19.80 3.40 2.63
N ASP A 222 20.62 2.59 3.35
CA ASP A 222 21.77 3.05 4.09
C ASP A 222 22.84 1.96 4.14
N GLU A 223 24.02 2.23 4.70
CA GLU A 223 25.11 1.27 4.85
C GLU A 223 25.67 1.31 6.27
N ALA A 224 25.87 0.14 6.87
CA ALA A 224 26.51 -0.01 8.19
C ALA A 224 27.93 -0.54 8.03
N ASP A 225 28.90 0.08 8.72
CA ASP A 225 30.24 -0.47 8.85
C ASP A 225 30.23 -1.63 9.85
N ILE A 226 30.47 -2.83 9.35
CA ILE A 226 30.47 -4.07 10.14
C ILE A 226 31.87 -4.70 10.24
N THR A 227 32.93 -3.92 9.99
CA THR A 227 34.29 -4.42 9.91
C THR A 227 34.71 -5.16 11.19
N ASP A 228 34.47 -4.54 12.34
CA ASP A 228 34.87 -5.11 13.63
C ASP A 228 33.87 -6.19 14.10
N LEU A 229 32.59 -6.00 13.79
CA LEU A 229 31.54 -6.99 14.06
C LEU A 229 31.81 -8.29 13.27
N ASP A 230 32.22 -8.23 12.00
CA ASP A 230 32.50 -9.43 11.20
C ASP A 230 33.75 -10.18 11.68
N LYS A 231 34.78 -9.47 12.18
CA LYS A 231 35.94 -10.11 12.85
C LYS A 231 35.46 -10.91 14.07
N TYR A 232 34.73 -10.26 14.96
CA TYR A 232 34.19 -10.91 16.16
C TYR A 232 33.23 -12.07 15.81
N ARG A 233 32.37 -11.88 14.83
CA ARG A 233 31.47 -12.94 14.33
C ARG A 233 32.26 -14.18 13.89
N LYS A 234 33.36 -13.99 13.15
CA LYS A 234 34.21 -15.10 12.69
C LYS A 234 34.88 -15.87 13.85
N GLU A 235 35.31 -15.15 14.87
CA GLU A 235 35.87 -15.77 16.10
C GLU A 235 34.76 -16.57 16.81
N MET A 236 33.60 -15.98 17.02
CA MET A 236 32.44 -16.66 17.63
C MET A 236 31.95 -17.85 16.80
N ASP A 237 31.93 -17.77 15.45
CA ASP A 237 31.52 -18.87 14.60
C ASP A 237 32.51 -20.05 14.67
N THR A 238 33.80 -19.78 14.88
CA THR A 238 34.83 -20.82 15.06
C THR A 238 34.53 -21.61 16.33
N MET A 239 34.30 -20.95 17.46
CA MET A 239 33.93 -21.60 18.73
C MET A 239 32.56 -22.29 18.65
N ALA A 240 31.59 -21.69 17.95
CA ALA A 240 30.25 -22.23 17.79
C ALA A 240 30.22 -23.54 17.01
N LYS A 241 31.08 -23.70 15.98
CA LYS A 241 31.22 -24.94 15.19
C LYS A 241 31.60 -26.12 16.06
N GLU A 242 32.46 -25.96 17.02
CA GLU A 242 32.86 -26.99 17.97
C GLU A 242 31.68 -27.46 18.83
N ASN A 243 30.70 -26.57 19.03
CA ASN A 243 29.48 -26.80 19.77
C ASN A 243 28.27 -27.15 18.90
N GLY A 244 28.47 -27.43 17.60
CA GLY A 244 27.44 -27.91 16.68
C GLY A 244 26.46 -26.86 16.16
N TYR A 245 26.76 -25.56 16.25
CA TYR A 245 25.93 -24.49 15.69
C TYR A 245 26.78 -23.46 14.92
N ARG A 246 26.14 -22.51 14.27
CA ARG A 246 26.78 -21.48 13.45
C ARG A 246 26.32 -20.09 13.89
N VAL A 247 27.26 -19.15 13.94
CA VAL A 247 26.98 -17.74 14.23
C VAL A 247 27.11 -16.95 12.91
N THR A 248 25.98 -16.45 12.43
CA THR A 248 25.90 -15.70 11.17
C THR A 248 25.73 -14.21 11.42
N LEU A 249 25.94 -13.38 10.40
CA LEU A 249 25.65 -11.95 10.47
C LEU A 249 24.18 -11.70 10.81
N LEU A 250 23.28 -12.53 10.27
CA LEU A 250 21.83 -12.40 10.52
C LEU A 250 21.49 -12.51 12.02
N SER A 251 22.20 -13.33 12.80
CA SER A 251 21.99 -13.42 14.25
C SER A 251 22.26 -12.08 14.96
N PHE A 252 23.28 -11.36 14.53
CA PHE A 252 23.60 -10.02 15.05
C PHE A 252 22.58 -8.97 14.58
N VAL A 253 22.18 -9.03 13.31
CA VAL A 253 21.17 -8.11 12.78
C VAL A 253 19.83 -8.30 13.48
N ILE A 254 19.41 -9.54 13.77
CA ILE A 254 18.21 -9.82 14.57
C ILE A 254 18.31 -9.14 15.93
N LYS A 255 19.44 -9.29 16.62
CA LYS A 255 19.64 -8.67 17.95
C LYS A 255 19.64 -7.15 17.88
N ALA A 256 20.30 -6.55 16.88
CA ALA A 256 20.32 -5.13 16.63
C ALA A 256 18.91 -4.60 16.30
N SER A 257 18.15 -5.34 15.48
CA SER A 257 16.79 -4.98 15.13
C SER A 257 15.88 -4.96 16.36
N VAL A 258 15.99 -5.95 17.25
CA VAL A 258 15.22 -5.96 18.51
C VAL A 258 15.53 -4.72 19.36
N SER A 259 16.78 -4.32 19.47
CA SER A 259 17.18 -3.12 20.22
C SER A 259 16.63 -1.85 19.56
N ALA A 260 16.73 -1.74 18.23
CA ALA A 260 16.18 -0.63 17.47
C ALA A 260 14.64 -0.55 17.56
N LEU A 261 13.94 -1.69 17.54
CA LEU A 261 12.48 -1.78 17.71
C LEU A 261 12.00 -1.36 19.11
N LYS A 262 12.83 -1.53 20.15
CA LYS A 262 12.54 -1.03 21.49
C LYS A 262 12.63 0.48 21.57
N GLU A 263 13.59 1.08 20.88
CA GLU A 263 13.80 2.53 20.80
C GLU A 263 12.74 3.20 19.88
N HIS A 264 12.44 2.56 18.74
CA HIS A 264 11.51 3.04 17.72
C HIS A 264 10.31 2.10 17.63
N TRP A 265 9.43 2.17 18.61
CA TRP A 265 8.32 1.22 18.79
C TRP A 265 7.32 1.18 17.63
N GLU A 266 7.25 2.25 16.83
CA GLU A 266 6.36 2.36 15.68
C GLU A 266 6.63 1.25 14.66
N PHE A 267 7.89 0.84 14.49
CA PHE A 267 8.26 -0.29 13.65
C PHE A 267 7.79 -1.65 14.20
N ASN A 268 7.51 -1.73 15.51
CA ASN A 268 6.96 -2.92 16.15
C ASN A 268 5.44 -2.81 16.35
N SER A 269 4.75 -2.27 15.37
CA SER A 269 3.31 -2.03 15.42
C SER A 269 2.56 -2.68 14.25
N SER A 270 1.26 -2.49 14.20
CA SER A 270 0.39 -2.73 13.06
C SER A 270 -0.67 -1.63 13.00
N ILE A 271 -1.14 -1.29 11.82
CA ILE A 271 -2.25 -0.36 11.67
C ILE A 271 -3.54 -1.04 12.11
N HIS A 272 -4.33 -0.38 12.95
CA HIS A 272 -5.64 -0.88 13.35
C HIS A 272 -6.58 -0.95 12.12
N PRO A 273 -7.51 -1.92 12.06
CA PRO A 273 -8.44 -2.05 10.93
C PRO A 273 -9.23 -0.79 10.60
N ASP A 274 -9.55 0.03 11.61
CA ASP A 274 -10.25 1.32 11.44
C ASP A 274 -9.37 2.41 10.80
N GLY A 275 -8.04 2.20 10.73
CA GLY A 275 -7.09 3.11 10.10
C GLY A 275 -6.67 4.33 10.93
N ASP A 276 -7.24 4.52 12.12
CA ASP A 276 -7.05 5.70 12.99
C ASP A 276 -6.03 5.52 14.12
N LYS A 277 -5.53 4.29 14.33
CA LYS A 277 -4.64 3.92 15.44
C LYS A 277 -3.55 2.96 15.01
N LEU A 278 -2.44 2.96 15.74
CA LEU A 278 -1.42 1.92 15.69
C LEU A 278 -1.58 0.95 16.87
N ILE A 279 -1.52 -0.34 16.58
CA ILE A 279 -1.47 -1.40 17.58
C ILE A 279 0.00 -1.58 17.97
N LYS A 280 0.43 -0.99 19.09
CA LYS A 280 1.76 -1.18 19.65
C LYS A 280 1.88 -2.58 20.26
N LYS A 281 2.87 -3.35 19.82
CA LYS A 281 3.12 -4.71 20.30
C LYS A 281 4.19 -4.67 21.41
N SER A 282 3.97 -5.41 22.50
CA SER A 282 4.91 -5.53 23.61
C SER A 282 5.72 -6.83 23.56
N PHE A 283 5.73 -7.50 22.44
CA PHE A 283 6.49 -8.71 22.15
C PHE A 283 7.29 -8.49 20.85
N TYR A 284 8.42 -9.17 20.72
CA TYR A 284 9.36 -8.94 19.61
C TYR A 284 9.66 -10.28 18.94
N ASN A 285 8.91 -10.57 17.88
CA ASN A 285 9.03 -11.78 17.09
C ASN A 285 9.61 -11.41 15.71
N ILE A 286 10.78 -11.93 15.41
CA ILE A 286 11.47 -11.56 14.18
C ILE A 286 11.31 -12.67 13.14
N GLY A 287 10.59 -12.33 12.05
CA GLY A 287 10.54 -13.15 10.85
C GLY A 287 11.84 -13.03 10.05
N PHE A 288 12.27 -14.11 9.44
CA PHE A 288 13.39 -14.06 8.48
C PHE A 288 13.08 -14.85 7.22
N ALA A 289 13.42 -14.27 6.06
CA ALA A 289 13.20 -14.92 4.79
C ALA A 289 14.20 -16.06 4.59
N ALA A 290 13.69 -17.26 4.37
CA ALA A 290 14.43 -18.46 4.05
C ALA A 290 14.09 -18.92 2.63
N ASP A 291 15.10 -18.99 1.76
CA ASP A 291 14.97 -19.54 0.43
C ASP A 291 14.94 -21.07 0.50
N THR A 292 13.95 -21.67 -0.18
CA THR A 292 13.75 -23.11 -0.22
C THR A 292 13.48 -23.59 -1.65
N PRO A 293 13.72 -24.86 -1.97
CA PRO A 293 13.41 -25.41 -3.30
C PRO A 293 11.95 -25.19 -3.75
N ASN A 294 11.04 -25.08 -2.78
CA ASN A 294 9.60 -24.93 -3.04
C ASN A 294 9.14 -23.45 -3.08
N GLY A 295 10.04 -22.50 -2.78
CA GLY A 295 9.78 -21.07 -2.73
C GLY A 295 10.20 -20.42 -1.40
N LEU A 296 9.97 -19.12 -1.28
CA LEU A 296 10.34 -18.33 -0.10
C LEU A 296 9.39 -18.62 1.05
N MET A 297 9.96 -18.92 2.23
CA MET A 297 9.23 -19.07 3.50
C MET A 297 9.76 -18.08 4.53
N VAL A 298 8.92 -17.68 5.49
CA VAL A 298 9.29 -16.73 6.54
C VAL A 298 9.05 -17.36 7.90
N PRO A 299 9.99 -18.18 8.42
CA PRO A 299 9.96 -18.64 9.80
C PRO A 299 10.18 -17.49 10.78
N VAL A 300 9.74 -17.66 12.03
CA VAL A 300 9.65 -16.61 13.03
C VAL A 300 10.38 -17.02 14.32
N ILE A 301 11.40 -16.27 14.70
CA ILE A 301 12.04 -16.35 16.00
C ILE A 301 11.18 -15.57 16.99
N LYS A 302 10.55 -16.27 17.90
CA LYS A 302 9.65 -15.67 18.91
C LYS A 302 10.42 -15.17 20.11
N ASP A 303 9.88 -14.14 20.78
CA ASP A 303 10.47 -13.55 21.99
C ASP A 303 11.99 -13.27 21.83
N ALA A 304 12.38 -12.72 20.68
CA ALA A 304 13.79 -12.47 20.34
C ALA A 304 14.48 -11.50 21.30
N ASP A 305 13.70 -10.67 22.00
CA ASP A 305 14.19 -9.74 23.03
C ASP A 305 14.69 -10.45 24.31
N ARG A 306 14.20 -11.67 24.58
CA ARG A 306 14.59 -12.48 25.74
C ARG A 306 15.71 -13.47 25.44
N LYS A 307 16.13 -13.58 24.18
CA LYS A 307 17.12 -14.54 23.70
C LYS A 307 18.48 -13.91 23.57
N GLY A 308 19.52 -14.62 23.99
CA GLY A 308 20.90 -14.31 23.71
C GLY A 308 21.28 -14.61 22.25
N LEU A 309 22.48 -14.14 21.84
CA LEU A 309 23.00 -14.38 20.49
C LEU A 309 23.12 -15.88 20.16
N VAL A 310 23.49 -16.69 21.16
CA VAL A 310 23.64 -18.15 21.02
C VAL A 310 22.29 -18.81 20.73
N ASP A 311 21.26 -18.44 21.50
CA ASP A 311 19.91 -19.02 21.36
C ASP A 311 19.29 -18.63 20.01
N ILE A 312 19.43 -17.35 19.62
CA ILE A 312 19.01 -16.86 18.30
C ILE A 312 19.72 -17.64 17.19
N SER A 313 21.03 -17.87 17.33
CA SER A 313 21.82 -18.58 16.30
C SER A 313 21.41 -20.05 16.16
N LYS A 314 21.14 -20.74 17.26
CA LYS A 314 20.65 -22.14 17.28
C LYS A 314 19.26 -22.25 16.65
N GLU A 315 18.34 -21.40 17.08
CA GLU A 315 16.96 -21.40 16.56
C GLU A 315 16.91 -21.02 15.08
N LEU A 316 17.74 -20.05 14.64
CA LEU A 316 17.90 -19.67 13.25
C LEU A 316 18.34 -20.87 12.39
N MET A 317 19.33 -21.63 12.88
CA MET A 317 19.80 -22.84 12.20
C MET A 317 18.73 -23.94 12.15
N GLU A 318 18.00 -24.19 13.25
CA GLU A 318 16.93 -25.17 13.33
C GLU A 318 15.78 -24.83 12.38
N LEU A 319 15.25 -23.59 12.46
CA LEU A 319 14.15 -23.14 11.59
C LEU A 319 14.56 -23.11 10.11
N SER A 320 15.81 -22.75 9.80
CA SER A 320 16.33 -22.80 8.43
C SER A 320 16.45 -24.24 7.90
N ALA A 321 16.79 -25.19 8.74
CA ALA A 321 16.82 -26.60 8.37
C ALA A 321 15.41 -27.12 8.13
N LYS A 322 14.47 -26.87 9.03
CA LYS A 322 13.04 -27.21 8.86
C LYS A 322 12.45 -26.58 7.59
N ALA A 323 12.82 -25.31 7.28
CA ALA A 323 12.36 -24.65 6.06
C ALA A 323 12.79 -25.39 4.81
N ARG A 324 14.08 -25.76 4.72
CA ARG A 324 14.62 -26.50 3.57
C ARG A 324 14.05 -27.91 3.45
N ALA A 325 13.77 -28.57 4.59
CA ALA A 325 13.13 -29.89 4.62
C ALA A 325 11.62 -29.84 4.32
N GLY A 326 11.00 -28.65 4.28
CA GLY A 326 9.55 -28.51 4.12
C GLY A 326 8.74 -28.91 5.37
N GLU A 327 9.36 -28.90 6.53
CA GLU A 327 8.82 -29.36 7.81
C GLU A 327 8.27 -28.23 8.70
N LEU A 328 8.33 -26.97 8.22
CA LEU A 328 7.75 -25.82 8.96
C LEU A 328 6.25 -25.99 9.13
N LYS A 329 5.78 -25.74 10.35
CA LYS A 329 4.35 -25.76 10.70
C LYS A 329 3.80 -24.33 10.75
N GLY A 330 2.48 -24.18 10.72
CA GLY A 330 1.82 -22.87 10.81
C GLY A 330 2.31 -22.00 11.99
N PRO A 331 2.44 -22.54 13.22
CA PRO A 331 2.99 -21.79 14.35
C PRO A 331 4.43 -21.28 14.16
N ASP A 332 5.26 -21.97 13.37
CA ASP A 332 6.65 -21.57 13.12
C ASP A 332 6.74 -20.36 12.18
N MET A 333 5.67 -20.05 11.44
CA MET A 333 5.59 -18.98 10.43
C MET A 333 4.61 -17.87 10.81
N SER A 334 4.11 -17.85 12.04
CA SER A 334 3.07 -16.91 12.45
C SER A 334 3.52 -16.03 13.60
N GLY A 335 2.93 -14.81 13.66
CA GLY A 335 3.11 -13.89 14.77
C GLY A 335 4.37 -13.04 14.70
N ALA A 336 4.98 -12.88 13.52
CA ALA A 336 6.06 -11.93 13.31
C ALA A 336 5.60 -10.50 13.57
N THR A 337 6.51 -9.68 14.08
CA THR A 337 6.27 -8.25 14.32
C THR A 337 7.13 -7.39 13.41
N PHE A 338 8.21 -7.94 12.91
CA PHE A 338 9.16 -7.33 11.99
C PHE A 338 9.88 -8.44 11.22
N THR A 339 10.07 -8.27 9.92
CA THR A 339 10.71 -9.27 9.06
C THR A 339 12.06 -8.79 8.54
N ILE A 340 13.02 -9.72 8.41
CA ILE A 340 14.34 -9.48 7.81
C ILE A 340 14.48 -10.36 6.57
N SER A 341 14.76 -9.76 5.42
CA SER A 341 15.04 -10.47 4.17
C SER A 341 16.51 -10.35 3.82
N SER A 342 17.24 -11.47 3.76
CA SER A 342 18.68 -11.47 3.48
C SER A 342 18.99 -12.13 2.14
N LEU A 343 19.55 -11.34 1.22
CA LEU A 343 20.09 -11.76 -0.07
C LEU A 343 21.62 -11.78 -0.07
N GLY A 344 22.27 -11.69 1.10
CA GLY A 344 23.72 -11.57 1.24
C GLY A 344 24.53 -12.71 0.60
N GLY A 345 23.95 -13.90 0.51
CA GLY A 345 24.53 -15.05 -0.18
C GLY A 345 24.42 -15.01 -1.70
N ILE A 346 23.51 -14.21 -2.24
CA ILE A 346 23.17 -14.19 -3.68
C ILE A 346 23.85 -13.02 -4.37
N GLY A 347 23.60 -11.79 -3.91
CA GLY A 347 24.20 -10.60 -4.52
C GLY A 347 23.29 -9.37 -4.39
N GLY A 348 23.49 -8.39 -5.27
CA GLY A 348 22.79 -7.10 -5.26
C GLY A 348 23.45 -6.06 -4.37
N THR A 349 23.14 -4.79 -4.63
CA THR A 349 23.61 -3.63 -3.83
C THR A 349 22.50 -3.07 -2.95
N SER A 350 21.25 -3.12 -3.40
CA SER A 350 20.03 -2.74 -2.68
C SER A 350 18.84 -3.42 -3.34
N PHE A 351 17.70 -3.45 -2.67
CA PHE A 351 16.41 -3.87 -3.23
C PHE A 351 15.28 -3.29 -2.40
N THR A 352 14.06 -3.34 -2.92
CA THR A 352 12.85 -2.92 -2.22
C THR A 352 12.06 -4.15 -1.77
N PRO A 353 12.25 -4.64 -0.53
CA PRO A 353 11.44 -5.76 -0.03
C PRO A 353 9.99 -5.34 0.17
N ILE A 354 9.05 -6.22 -0.16
CA ILE A 354 7.63 -6.00 0.10
C ILE A 354 7.35 -6.25 1.59
N VAL A 355 6.72 -5.29 2.24
CA VAL A 355 6.30 -5.40 3.65
C VAL A 355 5.33 -6.58 3.81
N ASN A 356 5.58 -7.43 4.79
CA ASN A 356 4.74 -8.59 5.10
C ASN A 356 3.58 -8.16 6.00
N ALA A 357 2.55 -7.58 5.41
CA ALA A 357 1.39 -7.10 6.18
C ALA A 357 0.77 -8.24 7.04
N PRO A 358 0.38 -7.99 8.30
CA PRO A 358 0.13 -6.68 8.94
C PRO A 358 1.33 -6.04 9.66
N GLU A 359 2.56 -6.47 9.40
CA GLU A 359 3.75 -5.74 9.81
C GLU A 359 3.81 -4.39 9.08
N VAL A 360 4.50 -3.41 9.66
CA VAL A 360 4.64 -2.07 9.06
C VAL A 360 5.99 -1.86 8.40
N ALA A 361 6.94 -2.77 8.58
CA ALA A 361 8.26 -2.65 7.97
C ALA A 361 8.97 -3.99 7.79
N ILE A 362 9.95 -4.00 6.87
CA ILE A 362 10.83 -5.11 6.55
C ILE A 362 12.23 -4.58 6.28
N LEU A 363 13.26 -5.24 6.83
CA LEU A 363 14.66 -4.92 6.60
C LEU A 363 15.27 -5.85 5.54
N GLY A 364 15.75 -5.28 4.45
CA GLY A 364 16.52 -5.98 3.42
C GLY A 364 18.02 -5.90 3.67
N LEU A 365 18.72 -7.01 3.52
CA LEU A 365 20.16 -7.11 3.56
C LEU A 365 20.68 -7.67 2.25
N THR A 366 21.66 -7.00 1.62
CA THR A 366 22.38 -7.52 0.45
C THR A 366 23.79 -7.94 0.83
N ARG A 367 24.62 -8.25 -0.16
CA ARG A 367 25.99 -8.69 0.08
C ARG A 367 26.84 -7.57 0.65
N SER A 368 27.51 -7.84 1.77
CA SER A 368 28.52 -6.91 2.32
C SER A 368 29.69 -6.76 1.34
N LYS A 369 30.20 -5.54 1.21
CA LYS A 369 31.29 -5.19 0.28
C LYS A 369 32.41 -4.42 1.01
N MET A 370 33.65 -4.63 0.58
CA MET A 370 34.73 -3.74 0.97
C MET A 370 34.56 -2.42 0.22
N ALA A 371 34.55 -1.32 0.97
CA ALA A 371 34.49 0.04 0.41
C ALA A 371 35.52 0.95 1.04
N PRO A 372 36.10 1.91 0.30
CA PRO A 372 36.92 2.96 0.87
C PRO A 372 36.05 3.94 1.65
N VAL A 373 36.34 4.11 2.93
CA VAL A 373 35.64 5.06 3.81
C VAL A 373 36.65 6.10 4.30
N TRP A 374 36.29 7.37 4.18
CA TRP A 374 37.13 8.47 4.68
C TRP A 374 37.09 8.52 6.22
N ASN A 375 38.26 8.46 6.87
CA ASN A 375 38.39 8.48 8.34
C ASN A 375 38.69 9.88 8.92
N GLY A 376 38.76 10.89 8.04
CA GLY A 376 39.17 12.25 8.40
C GLY A 376 40.58 12.62 7.84
N GLU A 377 41.39 11.63 7.52
CA GLU A 377 42.76 11.78 7.05
C GLU A 377 43.03 11.04 5.73
N GLU A 378 42.56 9.77 5.64
CA GLU A 378 42.77 8.91 4.48
C GLU A 378 41.59 7.99 4.22
N PHE A 379 41.55 7.36 3.04
CA PHE A 379 40.58 6.31 2.73
C PHE A 379 41.03 4.98 3.30
N VAL A 380 40.28 4.44 4.24
CA VAL A 380 40.51 3.12 4.84
C VAL A 380 39.55 2.09 4.31
N PRO A 381 39.93 0.83 4.06
CA PRO A 381 39.01 -0.22 3.66
C PRO A 381 38.11 -0.63 4.83
N ARG A 382 36.82 -0.55 4.64
CA ARG A 382 35.80 -0.97 5.63
C ARG A 382 34.82 -1.96 4.99
N LEU A 383 34.37 -2.94 5.77
CA LEU A 383 33.33 -3.87 5.32
C LEU A 383 31.97 -3.26 5.56
N MET A 384 31.33 -2.83 4.48
CA MET A 384 30.02 -2.16 4.51
C MET A 384 28.90 -3.15 4.24
N GLN A 385 27.88 -3.14 5.11
CA GLN A 385 26.65 -3.89 4.96
C GLN A 385 25.55 -2.97 4.47
N PRO A 386 25.05 -3.15 3.23
CA PRO A 386 23.91 -2.40 2.75
C PRO A 386 22.62 -2.80 3.48
N LEU A 387 21.82 -1.81 3.84
CA LEU A 387 20.53 -1.92 4.52
C LEU A 387 19.46 -1.29 3.63
N SER A 388 18.37 -2.02 3.39
CA SER A 388 17.22 -1.52 2.64
C SER A 388 15.98 -1.68 3.53
N LEU A 389 15.52 -0.60 4.15
CA LEU A 389 14.36 -0.58 5.05
C LEU A 389 13.14 -0.15 4.26
N SER A 390 12.22 -1.08 3.95
CA SER A 390 10.91 -0.75 3.39
C SER A 390 9.86 -0.67 4.49
N TYR A 391 8.95 0.29 4.39
CA TYR A 391 7.96 0.54 5.44
C TYR A 391 6.66 1.08 4.86
N ASP A 392 5.58 0.94 5.66
CA ASP A 392 4.27 1.52 5.40
C ASP A 392 4.28 3.00 5.79
N HIS A 393 4.22 3.88 4.78
CA HIS A 393 4.32 5.34 5.00
C HIS A 393 3.12 5.93 5.74
N ARG A 394 2.06 5.15 5.99
CA ARG A 394 0.96 5.54 6.88
C ARG A 394 1.32 5.42 8.36
N ALA A 395 2.25 4.54 8.71
CA ALA A 395 2.69 4.30 10.10
C ALA A 395 4.04 4.93 10.42
N VAL A 396 4.92 5.06 9.42
CA VAL A 396 6.31 5.50 9.56
C VAL A 396 6.62 6.56 8.51
N ASP A 397 7.15 7.70 8.93
CA ASP A 397 7.66 8.73 8.04
C ASP A 397 9.16 8.56 7.73
N GLY A 398 9.65 9.33 6.72
CA GLY A 398 11.04 9.25 6.29
C GLY A 398 12.06 9.65 7.37
N ALA A 399 11.73 10.60 8.24
CA ALA A 399 12.61 11.02 9.32
C ALA A 399 12.75 9.94 10.40
N LEU A 400 11.66 9.26 10.73
CA LEU A 400 11.65 8.13 11.66
C LEU A 400 12.41 6.94 11.06
N ALA A 401 12.23 6.66 9.75
CA ALA A 401 12.97 5.61 9.06
C ALA A 401 14.49 5.88 9.05
N ALA A 402 14.89 7.11 8.79
CA ALA A 402 16.31 7.50 8.85
C ALA A 402 16.88 7.33 10.27
N ARG A 403 16.16 7.74 11.31
CA ARG A 403 16.58 7.55 12.71
C ARG A 403 16.73 6.07 13.06
N PHE A 404 15.80 5.23 12.65
CA PHE A 404 15.86 3.78 12.82
C PHE A 404 17.12 3.19 12.16
N CYS A 405 17.42 3.58 10.92
CA CYS A 405 18.64 3.14 10.23
C CYS A 405 19.91 3.63 10.93
N VAL A 406 19.93 4.86 11.45
CA VAL A 406 21.06 5.39 12.24
C VAL A 406 21.28 4.57 13.52
N THR A 407 20.18 4.21 14.23
CA THR A 407 20.26 3.32 15.40
C THR A 407 20.81 1.96 15.01
N LEU A 408 20.34 1.33 13.92
CA LEU A 408 20.87 0.06 13.42
C LEU A 408 22.36 0.15 13.07
N LYS A 409 22.79 1.19 12.35
CA LYS A 409 24.22 1.43 12.00
C LYS A 409 25.07 1.54 13.25
N THR A 410 24.60 2.28 14.22
CA THR A 410 25.32 2.49 15.49
C THR A 410 25.47 1.19 16.27
N LEU A 411 24.44 0.35 16.30
CA LEU A 411 24.46 -0.95 16.98
C LEU A 411 25.34 -1.97 16.24
N LEU A 412 25.31 -1.99 14.92
CA LEU A 412 26.11 -2.89 14.09
C LEU A 412 27.59 -2.45 14.01
N GLY A 413 27.86 -1.15 14.14
CA GLY A 413 29.21 -0.58 14.11
C GLY A 413 29.95 -0.69 15.45
N ASP A 414 29.22 -0.87 16.57
CA ASP A 414 29.84 -1.01 17.90
C ASP A 414 29.16 -2.13 18.70
N MET A 415 29.81 -3.29 18.77
CA MET A 415 29.30 -4.47 19.47
C MET A 415 29.03 -4.24 20.96
N ARG A 416 29.74 -3.32 21.60
CA ARG A 416 29.50 -2.98 23.04
C ARG A 416 28.10 -2.45 23.25
N LYS A 417 27.59 -1.66 22.29
CA LYS A 417 26.20 -1.14 22.30
C LYS A 417 25.16 -2.23 22.03
N LEU A 418 25.56 -3.25 21.26
CA LEU A 418 24.67 -4.37 20.94
C LEU A 418 24.50 -5.34 22.12
N MET A 419 25.51 -5.42 22.98
CA MET A 419 25.53 -6.35 24.14
C MET A 419 24.93 -5.75 25.41
N TRP A 420 24.67 -4.48 25.43
CA TRP A 420 23.94 -3.77 26.49
C TRP A 420 22.44 -3.85 26.25
#